data_2160261f8ea257ab80b017ac3786629a
#
_entry.id   2160261f8ea257ab80b017ac3786629a
#
_cell.length_a   1.000
_cell.length_b   1.000
_cell.length_c   1.000
_cell.angle_alpha   90.00
_cell.angle_beta   90.00
_cell.angle_gamma   90.00
#
_symmetry.space_group_name_H-M   'P 1'
#
loop_
_entity.id
_entity.type
_entity.pdbx_description
1 polymer ?
#
loop_
_entity_poly.entity_id
_entity_poly.type
_entity_poly.pdbx_seq_one_letter_code
_entity_poly.pdbx_strand_id
1 'polypeptide(L)'
;ASISRDLQVSPATLAKYLEILEALYVVFTVRPFHRNIARALLKEPKVYFYDIGMVDEKLGDGGARFENACAAMLLRQVHQVQDEQGRDLQLQYIRDKEGREIDFVVSENDAPLLVAEAKLTENSISNLLASVADRFPDAKTWLVVRHLRNKEQHGSISIEPAADWLAELSAKF
;
A
#
# COMPACT_ATOMS: atom_id res chain seq x y z
N ALA A 1 1.42 16.57 -7.88
CA ALA A 1 1.20 17.68 -8.83
C ALA A 1 -0.27 18.14 -8.89
N SER A 2 -1.28 17.29 -8.68
CA SER A 2 -2.69 17.72 -8.67
C SER A 2 -3.03 18.53 -7.42
N ILE A 3 -2.73 18.04 -6.23
CA ILE A 3 -3.07 18.69 -4.95
C ILE A 3 -2.48 20.10 -4.84
N SER A 4 -1.23 20.31 -5.25
CA SER A 4 -0.62 21.65 -5.19
C SER A 4 -1.34 22.64 -6.11
N ARG A 5 -1.86 22.17 -7.23
CA ARG A 5 -2.65 22.99 -8.16
C ARG A 5 -4.03 23.28 -7.59
N ASP A 6 -4.69 22.29 -7.01
CA ASP A 6 -6.03 22.43 -6.43
C ASP A 6 -6.02 23.39 -5.22
N LEU A 7 -4.96 23.32 -4.40
CA LEU A 7 -4.74 24.23 -3.26
C LEU A 7 -4.08 25.56 -3.64
N GLN A 8 -3.68 25.75 -4.91
CA GLN A 8 -2.98 26.95 -5.40
C GLN A 8 -1.69 27.27 -4.60
N VAL A 9 -0.97 26.25 -4.16
CA VAL A 9 0.30 26.39 -3.43
C VAL A 9 1.46 25.80 -4.24
N SER A 10 2.68 26.22 -3.94
CA SER A 10 3.87 25.65 -4.58
C SER A 10 4.07 24.18 -4.14
N PRO A 11 4.69 23.32 -4.98
CA PRO A 11 5.06 21.98 -4.57
C PRO A 11 5.94 21.94 -3.31
N ALA A 12 6.82 22.92 -3.13
CA ALA A 12 7.66 23.03 -1.94
C ALA A 12 6.83 23.37 -0.67
N THR A 13 5.81 24.21 -0.81
CA THR A 13 4.87 24.51 0.28
C THR A 13 4.06 23.28 0.66
N LEU A 14 3.56 22.52 -0.36
CA LEU A 14 2.83 21.28 -0.12
C LEU A 14 3.70 20.25 0.60
N ALA A 15 4.97 20.10 0.21
CA ALA A 15 5.90 19.17 0.88
C ALA A 15 6.05 19.52 2.37
N LYS A 16 6.20 20.81 2.72
CA LYS A 16 6.25 21.24 4.13
C LYS A 16 4.95 20.94 4.90
N TYR A 17 3.80 21.10 4.27
CA TYR A 17 2.53 20.75 4.90
C TYR A 17 2.45 19.23 5.18
N LEU A 18 2.90 18.41 4.24
CA LEU A 18 2.96 16.97 4.44
C LEU A 18 3.92 16.59 5.59
N GLU A 19 5.11 17.19 5.64
CA GLU A 19 6.06 16.98 6.75
C GLU A 19 5.45 17.32 8.12
N ILE A 20 4.68 18.43 8.21
CA ILE A 20 3.99 18.81 9.43
C ILE A 20 2.89 17.78 9.79
N LEU A 21 2.08 17.36 8.81
CA LEU A 21 1.02 16.40 9.05
C LEU A 21 1.56 15.02 9.42
N GLU A 22 2.69 14.61 8.86
CA GLU A 22 3.41 13.39 9.26
C GLU A 22 3.94 13.50 10.70
N ALA A 23 4.57 14.63 11.06
CA ALA A 23 5.08 14.87 12.41
C ALA A 23 3.96 14.89 13.48
N LEU A 24 2.75 15.27 13.08
CA LEU A 24 1.56 15.27 13.94
C LEU A 24 0.80 13.93 13.92
N TYR A 25 1.29 12.90 13.21
CA TYR A 25 0.62 11.61 13.03
C TYR A 25 -0.79 11.71 12.44
N VAL A 26 -1.05 12.73 11.62
CA VAL A 26 -2.31 12.87 10.89
C VAL A 26 -2.28 11.99 9.64
N VAL A 27 -1.15 12.03 8.93
CA VAL A 27 -0.91 11.23 7.72
C VAL A 27 0.41 10.48 7.82
N PHE A 28 0.56 9.46 6.98
CA PHE A 28 1.83 8.80 6.69
C PHE A 28 2.02 8.65 5.20
N THR A 29 3.27 8.56 4.76
CA THR A 29 3.59 8.41 3.36
C THR A 29 4.10 7.00 3.06
N VAL A 30 3.65 6.45 1.93
CA VAL A 30 4.13 5.18 1.39
C VAL A 30 4.90 5.47 0.11
N ARG A 31 6.18 5.14 0.10
CA ARG A 31 7.09 5.43 -1.01
C ARG A 31 7.11 4.30 -2.03
N PRO A 32 7.47 4.59 -3.29
CA PRO A 32 7.55 3.52 -4.29
C PRO A 32 8.70 2.57 -3.98
N PHE A 33 8.43 1.27 -4.14
CA PHE A 33 9.45 0.23 -4.12
C PHE A 33 10.40 0.40 -5.32
N HIS A 34 11.67 0.55 -5.05
CA HIS A 34 12.68 0.65 -6.09
C HIS A 34 14.05 0.21 -5.56
N ARG A 35 14.70 -0.76 -6.23
CA ARG A 35 16.08 -1.18 -5.88
C ARG A 35 17.09 -0.04 -5.88
N ASN A 36 16.81 1.08 -6.52
CA ASN A 36 17.63 2.28 -6.50
C ASN A 36 16.93 3.37 -5.68
N ILE A 37 17.40 3.58 -4.46
CA ILE A 37 16.86 4.54 -3.49
C ILE A 37 16.76 5.96 -4.08
N ALA A 38 17.75 6.41 -4.82
CA ALA A 38 17.74 7.74 -5.43
C ALA A 38 16.56 7.93 -6.42
N ARG A 39 16.18 6.87 -7.15
CA ARG A 39 15.01 6.90 -8.05
C ARG A 39 13.68 6.79 -7.28
N ALA A 40 13.65 6.10 -6.15
CA ALA A 40 12.47 6.04 -5.29
C ALA A 40 12.13 7.43 -4.72
N LEU A 41 13.14 8.19 -4.31
CA LEU A 41 12.97 9.53 -3.74
C LEU A 41 12.45 10.57 -4.75
N LEU A 42 12.62 10.34 -6.05
CA LEU A 42 12.15 11.25 -7.10
C LEU A 42 10.68 11.05 -7.50
N LYS A 43 10.06 9.94 -7.07
CA LYS A 43 8.65 9.66 -7.35
C LYS A 43 7.76 10.17 -6.21
N GLU A 44 6.55 10.61 -6.56
CA GLU A 44 5.56 11.08 -5.60
C GLU A 44 5.14 9.92 -4.66
N PRO A 45 5.15 10.11 -3.33
CA PRO A 45 4.62 9.12 -2.40
C PRO A 45 3.10 9.06 -2.47
N LYS A 46 2.51 7.92 -2.12
CA LYS A 46 1.10 7.84 -1.72
C LYS A 46 0.97 8.38 -0.30
N VAL A 47 -0.14 9.07 -0.02
CA VAL A 47 -0.44 9.65 1.29
C VAL A 47 -1.69 9.01 1.85
N TYR A 48 -1.61 8.52 3.09
CA TYR A 48 -2.71 7.89 3.80
C TYR A 48 -2.92 8.55 5.17
N PHE A 49 -4.15 8.51 5.67
CA PHE A 49 -4.47 8.96 7.02
C PHE A 49 -4.26 7.82 8.02
N TYR A 50 -3.75 8.16 9.21
CA TYR A 50 -3.75 7.23 10.34
C TYR A 50 -5.17 6.93 10.82
N ASP A 51 -6.04 7.95 10.85
CA ASP A 51 -7.46 7.78 11.16
C ASP A 51 -8.27 7.61 9.87
N ILE A 52 -8.79 6.40 9.66
CA ILE A 52 -9.61 6.02 8.50
C ILE A 52 -10.89 6.88 8.41
N GLY A 53 -11.37 7.39 9.55
CA GLY A 53 -12.55 8.29 9.61
C GLY A 53 -12.33 9.63 8.89
N MET A 54 -11.07 10.03 8.66
CA MET A 54 -10.74 11.26 7.93
C MET A 54 -10.87 11.12 6.41
N VAL A 55 -10.99 9.90 5.88
CA VAL A 55 -11.24 9.68 4.45
C VAL A 55 -12.73 9.82 4.17
N ASP A 56 -13.11 10.85 3.44
CA ASP A 56 -14.52 11.11 3.09
C ASP A 56 -15.06 10.01 2.16
N GLU A 57 -16.12 9.32 2.59
CA GLU A 57 -16.81 8.31 1.79
C GLU A 57 -17.46 8.87 0.53
N LYS A 58 -17.74 10.17 0.50
CA LYS A 58 -18.34 10.84 -0.66
C LYS A 58 -17.34 11.12 -1.78
N LEU A 59 -16.04 11.01 -1.51
CA LEU A 59 -14.98 11.14 -2.50
C LEU A 59 -14.72 9.81 -3.20
N GLY A 60 -15.68 9.33 -3.98
CA GLY A 60 -15.55 8.11 -4.78
C GLY A 60 -16.45 6.96 -4.33
N ASP A 61 -16.13 5.75 -4.76
CA ASP A 61 -16.88 4.50 -4.52
C ASP A 61 -16.54 3.79 -3.21
N GLY A 62 -15.79 4.41 -2.31
CA GLY A 62 -15.28 3.80 -1.07
C GLY A 62 -13.96 3.03 -1.24
N GLY A 63 -13.42 2.95 -2.44
CA GLY A 63 -12.13 2.28 -2.73
C GLY A 63 -10.97 2.92 -1.99
N ALA A 64 -10.87 4.27 -2.05
CA ALA A 64 -9.83 5.02 -1.36
C ALA A 64 -9.86 4.81 0.16
N ARG A 65 -11.04 4.76 0.77
CA ARG A 65 -11.19 4.48 2.21
C ARG A 65 -10.76 3.06 2.55
N PHE A 66 -11.11 2.09 1.71
CA PHE A 66 -10.71 0.70 1.90
C PHE A 66 -9.19 0.53 1.73
N GLU A 67 -8.60 1.13 0.69
CA GLU A 67 -7.16 1.15 0.48
C GLU A 67 -6.43 1.78 1.68
N ASN A 68 -6.93 2.92 2.18
CA ASN A 68 -6.39 3.57 3.38
C ASN A 68 -6.45 2.67 4.62
N ALA A 69 -7.55 1.93 4.79
CA ALA A 69 -7.68 0.96 5.90
C ALA A 69 -6.62 -0.14 5.81
N CYS A 70 -6.41 -0.71 4.62
CA CYS A 70 -5.37 -1.71 4.39
C CYS A 70 -3.96 -1.13 4.65
N ALA A 71 -3.68 0.10 4.18
CA ALA A 71 -2.42 0.79 4.41
C ALA A 71 -2.11 0.98 5.90
N ALA A 72 -3.09 1.49 6.68
CA ALA A 72 -2.92 1.72 8.11
C ALA A 72 -2.69 0.42 8.89
N MET A 73 -3.41 -0.65 8.55
CA MET A 73 -3.24 -1.96 9.19
C MET A 73 -1.89 -2.60 8.84
N LEU A 74 -1.45 -2.49 7.57
CA LEU A 74 -0.12 -2.95 7.16
C LEU A 74 1.00 -2.17 7.86
N LEU A 75 0.89 -0.84 7.94
CA LEU A 75 1.88 -0.02 8.64
C LEU A 75 1.99 -0.41 10.11
N ARG A 76 0.85 -0.58 10.79
CA ARG A 76 0.82 -1.05 12.17
C ARG A 76 1.55 -2.39 12.33
N GLN A 77 1.30 -3.35 11.42
CA GLN A 77 1.93 -4.66 11.48
C GLN A 77 3.43 -4.57 11.21
N VAL A 78 3.86 -3.74 10.26
CA VAL A 78 5.28 -3.47 9.98
C VAL A 78 5.96 -2.95 11.24
N HIS A 79 5.41 -1.92 11.90
CA HIS A 79 5.97 -1.37 13.13
C HIS A 79 6.01 -2.40 14.25
N GLN A 80 4.95 -3.21 14.41
CA GLN A 80 4.93 -4.27 15.43
C GLN A 80 6.08 -5.27 15.21
N VAL A 81 6.30 -5.73 13.99
CA VAL A 81 7.40 -6.67 13.68
C VAL A 81 8.77 -6.00 13.88
N GLN A 82 8.90 -4.73 13.52
CA GLN A 82 10.12 -3.96 13.79
C GLN A 82 10.42 -3.89 15.30
N ASP A 83 9.41 -3.56 16.12
CA ASP A 83 9.55 -3.39 17.56
C ASP A 83 9.80 -4.73 18.29
N GLU A 84 9.09 -5.79 17.89
CA GLU A 84 9.17 -7.09 18.55
C GLU A 84 10.37 -7.94 18.11
N GLN A 85 10.78 -7.84 16.83
CA GLN A 85 11.75 -8.74 16.22
C GLN A 85 13.02 -8.04 15.72
N GLY A 86 13.05 -6.70 15.72
CA GLY A 86 14.21 -5.92 15.23
C GLY A 86 14.44 -6.04 13.71
N ARG A 87 13.43 -6.47 12.95
CA ARG A 87 13.53 -6.59 11.49
C ARG A 87 13.37 -5.24 10.81
N ASP A 88 14.11 -4.97 9.73
CA ASP A 88 14.00 -3.73 8.95
C ASP A 88 13.00 -3.90 7.80
N LEU A 89 11.71 -3.80 8.13
CA LEU A 89 10.62 -3.89 7.18
C LEU A 89 10.24 -2.50 6.67
N GLN A 90 9.85 -2.40 5.40
CA GLN A 90 9.38 -1.16 4.79
C GLN A 90 8.06 -1.38 4.06
N LEU A 91 7.06 -0.52 4.34
CA LEU A 91 5.82 -0.47 3.57
C LEU A 91 6.01 0.45 2.36
N GLN A 92 5.79 -0.08 1.18
CA GLN A 92 6.01 0.57 -0.12
C GLN A 92 4.88 0.25 -1.09
N TYR A 93 4.90 0.84 -2.30
CA TYR A 93 3.98 0.51 -3.40
C TYR A 93 4.76 0.32 -4.71
N ILE A 94 4.16 -0.31 -5.72
CA ILE A 94 4.76 -0.39 -7.06
C ILE A 94 3.98 0.50 -8.02
N ARG A 95 4.71 1.30 -8.83
CA ARG A 95 4.15 2.01 -9.99
C ARG A 95 5.06 1.79 -11.20
N ASP A 96 4.49 1.26 -12.26
CA ASP A 96 5.20 1.05 -13.51
C ASP A 96 5.33 2.32 -14.35
N LYS A 97 5.89 2.19 -15.56
CA LYS A 97 6.10 3.32 -16.47
C LYS A 97 4.79 3.79 -17.12
N GLU A 98 3.82 2.92 -17.24
CA GLU A 98 2.49 3.16 -17.76
C GLU A 98 1.54 3.78 -16.72
N GLY A 99 2.02 3.94 -15.46
CA GLY A 99 1.25 4.52 -14.37
C GLY A 99 0.34 3.52 -13.65
N ARG A 100 0.41 2.21 -13.97
CA ARG A 100 -0.33 1.17 -13.26
C ARG A 100 0.32 0.91 -11.91
N GLU A 101 -0.48 0.58 -10.90
CA GLU A 101 -0.01 0.45 -9.51
C GLU A 101 -0.38 -0.90 -8.91
N ILE A 102 0.45 -1.31 -7.96
CA ILE A 102 0.14 -2.28 -6.91
C ILE A 102 0.22 -1.52 -5.60
N ASP A 103 -0.83 -1.60 -4.80
CA ASP A 103 -1.02 -0.70 -3.67
C ASP A 103 0.01 -0.90 -2.57
N PHE A 104 0.40 -2.15 -2.30
CA PHE A 104 1.26 -2.46 -1.16
C PHE A 104 2.35 -3.46 -1.50
N VAL A 105 3.55 -3.16 -1.03
CA VAL A 105 4.69 -4.07 -0.96
C VAL A 105 5.29 -3.92 0.43
N VAL A 106 5.46 -5.02 1.15
CA VAL A 106 6.33 -5.02 2.31
C VAL A 106 7.63 -5.68 1.92
N SER A 107 8.72 -4.96 2.12
CA SER A 107 10.07 -5.44 1.80
C SER A 107 10.96 -5.48 3.03
N GLU A 108 11.97 -6.33 2.99
CA GLU A 108 13.08 -6.41 3.93
C GLU A 108 14.38 -6.46 3.13
N ASN A 109 15.34 -5.60 3.43
CA ASN A 109 16.62 -5.52 2.71
C ASN A 109 16.44 -5.43 1.18
N ASP A 110 15.53 -4.57 0.72
CA ASP A 110 15.17 -4.39 -0.70
C ASP A 110 14.60 -5.64 -1.40
N ALA A 111 14.22 -6.67 -0.66
CA ALA A 111 13.55 -7.86 -1.17
C ALA A 111 12.05 -7.83 -0.76
N PRO A 112 11.11 -7.93 -1.73
CA PRO A 112 9.69 -8.05 -1.40
C PRO A 112 9.40 -9.34 -0.64
N LEU A 113 8.68 -9.23 0.48
CA LEU A 113 8.15 -10.34 1.26
C LEU A 113 6.66 -10.54 1.00
N LEU A 114 5.95 -9.43 0.90
CA LEU A 114 4.51 -9.39 0.72
C LEU A 114 4.19 -8.39 -0.39
N VAL A 115 3.29 -8.78 -1.29
CA VAL A 115 2.73 -7.92 -2.34
C VAL A 115 1.21 -8.02 -2.25
N ALA A 116 0.50 -6.89 -2.22
CA ALA A 116 -0.95 -6.90 -2.15
C ALA A 116 -1.58 -5.77 -2.98
N GLU A 117 -2.66 -6.11 -3.67
CA GLU A 117 -3.55 -5.16 -4.36
C GLU A 117 -4.92 -5.20 -3.68
N ALA A 118 -5.52 -4.03 -3.39
CA ALA A 118 -6.80 -3.91 -2.71
C ALA A 118 -7.92 -3.57 -3.70
N LYS A 119 -9.03 -4.33 -3.67
CA LYS A 119 -10.21 -4.13 -4.52
C LYS A 119 -11.49 -4.19 -3.70
N LEU A 120 -12.52 -3.43 -4.11
CA LEU A 120 -13.83 -3.50 -3.41
C LEU A 120 -14.59 -4.78 -3.74
N THR A 121 -14.75 -5.10 -5.00
CA THR A 121 -15.62 -6.18 -5.47
C THR A 121 -15.00 -7.04 -6.57
N GLU A 122 -14.05 -6.48 -7.32
CA GLU A 122 -13.46 -7.16 -8.46
C GLU A 122 -12.42 -8.18 -7.98
N ASN A 123 -12.53 -9.42 -8.43
CA ASN A 123 -11.58 -10.49 -8.15
C ASN A 123 -10.67 -10.82 -9.34
N SER A 124 -10.65 -9.98 -10.37
CA SER A 124 -9.75 -10.15 -11.51
C SER A 124 -8.33 -9.69 -11.17
N ILE A 125 -7.37 -10.56 -11.42
CA ILE A 125 -5.94 -10.28 -11.22
C ILE A 125 -5.45 -9.35 -12.33
N SER A 126 -4.84 -8.22 -11.94
CA SER A 126 -4.23 -7.30 -12.90
C SER A 126 -2.97 -7.93 -13.55
N ASN A 127 -2.71 -7.57 -14.82
CA ASN A 127 -1.48 -8.03 -15.50
C ASN A 127 -0.22 -7.58 -14.76
N LEU A 128 -0.27 -6.46 -14.05
CA LEU A 128 0.86 -5.98 -13.27
C LEU A 128 1.08 -6.86 -12.05
N LEU A 129 0.03 -7.23 -11.31
CA LEU A 129 0.13 -8.10 -10.14
C LEU A 129 0.67 -9.48 -10.54
N ALA A 130 0.17 -10.06 -11.64
CA ALA A 130 0.68 -11.32 -12.18
C ALA A 130 2.17 -11.24 -12.54
N SER A 131 2.57 -10.19 -13.26
CA SER A 131 3.97 -9.97 -13.64
C SER A 131 4.90 -9.76 -12.44
N VAL A 132 4.42 -9.14 -11.37
CA VAL A 132 5.19 -8.94 -10.14
C VAL A 132 5.31 -10.25 -9.36
N ALA A 133 4.24 -11.06 -9.29
CA ALA A 133 4.27 -12.38 -8.67
C ALA A 133 5.29 -13.31 -9.36
N ASP A 134 5.32 -13.32 -10.70
CA ASP A 134 6.29 -14.08 -11.47
C ASP A 134 7.74 -13.60 -11.26
N ARG A 135 7.92 -12.29 -11.10
CA ARG A 135 9.24 -11.67 -10.91
C ARG A 135 9.82 -11.89 -9.50
N PHE A 136 8.98 -12.03 -8.51
CA PHE A 136 9.33 -12.21 -7.11
C PHE A 136 8.63 -13.46 -6.54
N PRO A 137 9.03 -14.66 -6.97
CA PRO A 137 8.34 -15.91 -6.60
C PRO A 137 8.41 -16.22 -5.09
N ASP A 138 9.39 -15.66 -4.38
CA ASP A 138 9.54 -15.81 -2.93
C ASP A 138 8.62 -14.86 -2.14
N ALA A 139 8.07 -13.82 -2.78
CA ALA A 139 7.13 -12.93 -2.16
C ALA A 139 5.73 -13.53 -2.15
N LYS A 140 5.09 -13.54 -0.99
CA LYS A 140 3.68 -13.91 -0.89
C LYS A 140 2.82 -12.83 -1.55
N THR A 141 1.96 -13.19 -2.51
CA THR A 141 1.18 -12.23 -3.31
C THR A 141 -0.30 -12.41 -3.10
N TRP A 142 -1.01 -11.30 -2.84
CA TRP A 142 -2.46 -11.28 -2.60
C TRP A 142 -3.20 -10.25 -3.46
N LEU A 143 -4.41 -10.66 -3.87
CA LEU A 143 -5.50 -9.76 -4.21
C LEU A 143 -6.46 -9.74 -3.02
N VAL A 144 -6.56 -8.61 -2.32
CA VAL A 144 -7.38 -8.43 -1.13
C VAL A 144 -8.71 -7.79 -1.54
N VAL A 145 -9.81 -8.50 -1.39
CA VAL A 145 -11.11 -8.06 -1.89
C VAL A 145 -12.09 -7.83 -0.74
N ARG A 146 -12.65 -6.61 -0.63
CA ARG A 146 -13.53 -6.23 0.49
C ARG A 146 -14.81 -7.07 0.53
N HIS A 147 -15.46 -7.28 -0.61
CA HIS A 147 -16.76 -7.95 -0.72
C HIS A 147 -16.65 -9.35 -1.35
N LEU A 148 -15.58 -10.07 -1.06
CA LEU A 148 -15.41 -11.48 -1.43
C LEU A 148 -15.99 -12.38 -0.33
N ARG A 149 -16.55 -13.54 -0.70
CA ARG A 149 -17.10 -14.52 0.25
C ARG A 149 -16.14 -15.65 0.58
N ASN A 150 -15.39 -16.12 -0.40
CA ASN A 150 -14.54 -17.30 -0.26
C ASN A 150 -13.13 -16.98 -0.72
N LYS A 151 -12.13 -17.62 -0.10
CA LYS A 151 -10.74 -17.57 -0.56
C LYS A 151 -10.61 -18.34 -1.88
N GLU A 152 -9.81 -17.81 -2.79
CA GLU A 152 -9.49 -18.42 -4.09
C GLU A 152 -7.97 -18.42 -4.28
N GLN A 153 -7.47 -19.30 -5.15
CA GLN A 153 -6.05 -19.40 -5.48
C GLN A 153 -5.87 -19.41 -7.00
N HIS A 154 -5.04 -18.51 -7.50
CA HIS A 154 -4.65 -18.45 -8.92
C HIS A 154 -3.13 -18.50 -9.07
N GLY A 155 -2.58 -19.68 -9.36
CA GLY A 155 -1.14 -19.88 -9.39
C GLY A 155 -0.51 -19.53 -8.04
N SER A 156 0.43 -18.58 -8.02
CA SER A 156 1.09 -18.07 -6.81
C SER A 156 0.32 -16.95 -6.10
N ILE A 157 -0.83 -16.50 -6.65
CA ILE A 157 -1.59 -15.36 -6.12
C ILE A 157 -2.80 -15.88 -5.35
N SER A 158 -2.91 -15.49 -4.08
CA SER A 158 -4.07 -15.75 -3.24
C SER A 158 -5.09 -14.62 -3.37
N ILE A 159 -6.37 -14.93 -3.55
CA ILE A 159 -7.46 -13.95 -3.51
C ILE A 159 -8.21 -14.18 -2.20
N GLU A 160 -8.20 -13.19 -1.32
CA GLU A 160 -8.75 -13.34 0.03
C GLU A 160 -9.78 -12.25 0.37
N PRO A 161 -10.85 -12.61 1.13
CA PRO A 161 -11.70 -11.63 1.76
C PRO A 161 -10.87 -10.71 2.67
N ALA A 162 -11.09 -9.40 2.58
CA ALA A 162 -10.32 -8.43 3.35
C ALA A 162 -10.41 -8.66 4.87
N ALA A 163 -11.57 -9.08 5.38
CA ALA A 163 -11.75 -9.35 6.80
C ALA A 163 -10.81 -10.46 7.30
N ASP A 164 -10.75 -11.57 6.56
CA ASP A 164 -9.89 -12.72 6.88
C ASP A 164 -8.41 -12.32 6.74
N TRP A 165 -8.08 -11.66 5.62
CA TRP A 165 -6.71 -11.24 5.34
C TRP A 165 -6.15 -10.32 6.41
N LEU A 166 -6.93 -9.33 6.86
CA LEU A 166 -6.55 -8.40 7.91
C LEU A 166 -6.48 -9.05 9.30
N ALA A 167 -7.40 -9.99 9.60
CA ALA A 167 -7.39 -10.72 10.86
C ALA A 167 -6.15 -11.63 11.01
N GLU A 168 -5.68 -12.19 9.90
CA GLU A 168 -4.52 -13.08 9.86
C GLU A 168 -3.20 -12.36 9.50
N LEU A 169 -3.19 -11.02 9.50
CA LEU A 169 -2.07 -10.23 8.97
C LEU A 169 -0.75 -10.51 9.70
N SER A 170 -0.79 -10.72 11.03
CA SER A 170 0.40 -11.05 11.83
C SER A 170 1.06 -12.37 11.43
N ALA A 171 0.32 -13.32 10.90
CA ALA A 171 0.86 -14.61 10.45
C ALA A 171 1.46 -14.55 9.03
N LYS A 172 1.37 -13.42 8.35
CA LYS A 172 1.85 -13.25 6.97
C LYS A 172 3.30 -12.76 6.90
N PHE A 173 3.86 -12.35 8.04
CA PHE A 173 5.25 -11.85 8.20
C PHE A 173 6.22 -12.87 8.85
#